data_8a3c2163e37931047a436ffd8692c51c
#
_entry.id   8a3c2163e37931047a436ffd8692c51c
#
_cell.length_a   1.000
_cell.length_b   1.000
_cell.length_c   1.000
_cell.angle_alpha   90.00
_cell.angle_beta   90.00
_cell.angle_gamma   90.00
#
_symmetry.space_group_name_H-M   'P 1'
#
loop_
_entity.id
_entity.type
_entity.pdbx_description
1 polymer ?
#
loop_
_entity_poly.entity_id
_entity_poly.type
_entity_poly.pdbx_seq_one_letter_code
_entity_poly.pdbx_strand_id
1 'polypeptide(L)'
;MTNKELSTKIRKTLKESGYTSKDIKVSVRSSLYDTVAKITIHNPHINKNEIEKLLLTAYEEIDRDIVTGEILQGGNTMLFIDYEYGIFEEVAYEWAATAKGLMHSKEEVTRSLMVCICWIRTAPEYSQSDSRTKKLLAHIRYITFLISANSFTNS
;
A
#
# COMPACT_ATOMS: atom_id res chain seq x y z
N MET A 1 -5.14 26.86 10.14
CA MET A 1 -6.18 26.15 9.36
C MET A 1 -6.94 25.20 10.27
N THR A 2 -8.27 25.12 10.19
CA THR A 2 -9.03 24.20 11.04
C THR A 2 -8.96 22.75 10.51
N ASN A 3 -9.08 21.74 11.40
CA ASN A 3 -9.08 20.32 10.99
C ASN A 3 -10.14 20.00 9.93
N LYS A 4 -11.28 20.69 10.01
CA LYS A 4 -12.39 20.53 9.06
C LYS A 4 -12.04 21.07 7.68
N GLU A 5 -11.38 22.21 7.63
CA GLU A 5 -10.91 22.82 6.38
C GLU A 5 -9.83 21.97 5.72
N LEU A 6 -8.85 21.49 6.49
CA LEU A 6 -7.81 20.61 6.00
C LEU A 6 -8.39 19.32 5.43
N SER A 7 -9.28 18.66 6.18
CA SER A 7 -9.96 17.45 5.72
C SER A 7 -10.74 17.66 4.42
N THR A 8 -11.41 18.82 4.30
CA THR A 8 -12.18 19.16 3.09
C THR A 8 -11.26 19.40 1.89
N LYS A 9 -10.15 20.13 2.09
CA LYS A 9 -9.16 20.37 1.04
C LYS A 9 -8.53 19.09 0.54
N ILE A 10 -8.06 18.21 1.45
CA ILE A 10 -7.46 16.90 1.08
C ILE A 10 -8.46 16.07 0.27
N ARG A 11 -9.71 15.96 0.73
CA ARG A 11 -10.76 15.21 -0.01
C ARG A 11 -11.05 15.80 -1.38
N LYS A 12 -11.02 17.12 -1.51
CA LYS A 12 -11.21 17.81 -2.80
C LYS A 12 -10.10 17.46 -3.76
N THR A 13 -8.84 17.55 -3.34
CA THR A 13 -7.66 17.20 -4.15
C THR A 13 -7.70 15.72 -4.58
N LEU A 14 -8.02 14.80 -3.67
CA LEU A 14 -8.16 13.39 -4.01
C LEU A 14 -9.25 13.16 -5.05
N LYS A 15 -10.41 13.83 -4.92
CA LYS A 15 -11.50 13.74 -5.87
C LYS A 15 -11.13 14.31 -7.24
N GLU A 16 -10.41 15.40 -7.30
CA GLU A 16 -9.90 16.01 -8.55
C GLU A 16 -8.90 15.11 -9.25
N SER A 17 -8.16 14.30 -8.49
CA SER A 17 -7.25 13.25 -9.01
C SER A 17 -7.94 11.92 -9.35
N GLY A 18 -9.29 11.85 -9.24
CA GLY A 18 -10.08 10.68 -9.65
C GLY A 18 -10.32 9.64 -8.55
N TYR A 19 -9.86 9.87 -7.33
CA TYR A 19 -10.09 8.94 -6.22
C TYR A 19 -11.44 9.18 -5.56
N THR A 20 -12.11 8.09 -5.19
CA THR A 20 -13.42 8.16 -4.53
C THR A 20 -13.31 8.06 -3.00
N SER A 21 -14.35 8.50 -2.30
CA SER A 21 -14.41 8.35 -0.84
C SER A 21 -14.58 6.91 -0.37
N LYS A 22 -14.87 5.97 -1.28
CA LYS A 22 -14.89 4.53 -1.00
C LYS A 22 -13.48 3.95 -1.03
N ASP A 23 -12.62 4.50 -1.89
CA ASP A 23 -11.24 4.03 -2.06
C ASP A 23 -10.31 4.56 -0.98
N ILE A 24 -10.56 5.82 -0.52
CA ILE A 24 -9.66 6.50 0.41
C ILE A 24 -10.45 7.22 1.50
N LYS A 25 -10.13 6.90 2.76
CA LYS A 25 -10.68 7.54 3.94
C LYS A 25 -9.70 8.56 4.50
N VAL A 26 -10.19 9.77 4.77
CA VAL A 26 -9.43 10.87 5.37
C VAL A 26 -9.95 11.17 6.75
N SER A 27 -9.07 11.14 7.76
CA SER A 27 -9.36 11.50 9.14
C SER A 27 -8.32 12.51 9.63
N VAL A 28 -8.75 13.67 10.09
CA VAL A 28 -7.87 14.73 10.62
C VAL A 28 -8.16 14.93 12.10
N ARG A 29 -7.11 14.96 12.91
CA ARG A 29 -7.18 15.16 14.35
C ARG A 29 -6.11 16.15 14.80
N SER A 30 -6.44 16.96 15.81
CA SER A 30 -5.40 17.71 16.55
C SER A 30 -4.81 16.80 17.62
N SER A 31 -3.50 16.86 17.75
CA SER A 31 -2.75 16.16 18.79
C SER A 31 -1.86 17.19 19.49
N LEU A 32 -2.23 17.57 20.70
CA LEU A 32 -1.55 18.62 21.46
C LEU A 32 -1.46 19.93 20.66
N TYR A 33 -0.32 20.23 20.08
CA TYR A 33 -0.04 21.47 19.33
C TYR A 33 0.06 21.23 17.82
N ASP A 34 -0.04 19.98 17.36
CA ASP A 34 0.12 19.57 15.97
C ASP A 34 -1.19 19.07 15.37
N THR A 35 -1.26 19.06 14.06
CA THR A 35 -2.37 18.47 13.30
C THR A 35 -1.91 17.21 12.63
N VAL A 36 -2.67 16.13 12.79
CA VAL A 36 -2.39 14.83 12.18
C VAL A 36 -3.50 14.47 11.21
N ALA A 37 -3.15 14.30 9.95
CA ALA A 37 -4.04 13.77 8.92
C ALA A 37 -3.69 12.31 8.63
N LYS A 38 -4.61 11.40 8.94
CA LYS A 38 -4.49 9.99 8.58
C LYS A 38 -5.31 9.69 7.34
N ILE A 39 -4.65 9.21 6.32
CA ILE A 39 -5.22 8.80 5.04
C ILE A 39 -5.12 7.27 4.95
N THR A 40 -6.26 6.60 4.89
CA THR A 40 -6.32 5.13 4.81
C THR A 40 -6.83 4.73 3.43
N ILE A 41 -6.05 3.93 2.72
CA ILE A 41 -6.37 3.43 1.38
C ILE A 41 -7.09 2.09 1.53
N HIS A 42 -8.33 2.02 1.04
CA HIS A 42 -9.19 0.82 1.06
C HIS A 42 -9.12 0.01 -0.25
N ASN A 43 -8.51 0.56 -1.30
CA ASN A 43 -8.39 -0.11 -2.59
C ASN A 43 -6.93 -0.55 -2.81
N PRO A 44 -6.65 -1.86 -2.88
CA PRO A 44 -5.29 -2.39 -3.03
C PRO A 44 -4.64 -2.06 -4.38
N HIS A 45 -5.42 -1.66 -5.37
CA HIS A 45 -4.91 -1.30 -6.70
C HIS A 45 -4.43 0.16 -6.80
N ILE A 46 -4.65 0.96 -5.77
CA ILE A 46 -4.17 2.34 -5.72
C ILE A 46 -2.71 2.36 -5.27
N ASN A 47 -1.88 3.09 -6.00
CA ASN A 47 -0.46 3.24 -5.65
C ASN A 47 -0.30 4.29 -4.54
N LYS A 48 0.15 3.85 -3.36
CA LYS A 48 0.43 4.72 -2.20
C LYS A 48 1.38 5.86 -2.56
N ASN A 49 2.44 5.59 -3.33
CA ASN A 49 3.45 6.59 -3.68
C ASN A 49 2.88 7.75 -4.51
N GLU A 50 1.85 7.52 -5.30
CA GLU A 50 1.18 8.59 -6.05
C GLU A 50 0.40 9.51 -5.12
N ILE A 51 -0.31 8.92 -4.15
CA ILE A 51 -1.03 9.67 -3.12
C ILE A 51 -0.05 10.46 -2.24
N GLU A 52 1.09 9.86 -1.85
CA GLU A 52 2.13 10.54 -1.08
C GLU A 52 2.67 11.77 -1.83
N LYS A 53 3.07 11.61 -3.08
CA LYS A 53 3.55 12.73 -3.91
C LYS A 53 2.52 13.85 -4.04
N LEU A 54 1.25 13.48 -4.19
CA LEU A 54 0.16 14.43 -4.34
C LEU A 54 -0.10 15.22 -3.05
N LEU A 55 -0.09 14.55 -1.91
CA LEU A 55 -0.56 15.15 -0.66
C LEU A 55 0.57 15.71 0.20
N LEU A 56 1.74 15.03 0.31
CA LEU A 56 2.85 15.48 1.15
C LEU A 56 3.34 16.86 0.69
N THR A 57 3.58 17.02 -0.61
CA THR A 57 4.04 18.30 -1.15
C THR A 57 3.04 19.45 -0.95
N ALA A 58 1.74 19.14 -0.91
CA ALA A 58 0.69 20.15 -0.86
C ALA A 58 0.24 20.53 0.56
N TYR A 59 0.35 19.60 1.52
CA TYR A 59 -0.29 19.76 2.82
C TYR A 59 0.59 19.41 4.02
N GLU A 60 1.75 18.78 3.83
CA GLU A 60 2.65 18.51 4.93
C GLU A 60 3.48 19.74 5.26
N GLU A 61 3.42 20.19 6.50
CA GLU A 61 4.22 21.29 7.03
C GLU A 61 4.89 20.83 8.32
N ILE A 62 6.19 20.55 8.25
CA ILE A 62 6.99 20.12 9.39
C ILE A 62 8.09 21.13 9.63
N ASP A 63 8.04 21.79 10.77
CA ASP A 63 9.10 22.71 11.22
C ASP A 63 10.23 21.93 11.87
N ARG A 64 11.46 22.19 11.44
CA ARG A 64 12.66 21.50 11.93
C ARG A 64 13.70 22.51 12.39
N ASP A 65 14.36 22.18 13.48
CA ASP A 65 15.54 22.90 13.92
C ASP A 65 16.65 22.84 12.86
N ILE A 66 17.16 24.00 12.47
CA ILE A 66 18.15 24.13 11.39
C ILE A 66 19.49 23.45 11.76
N VAL A 67 19.81 23.37 13.05
CA VAL A 67 21.09 22.86 13.52
C VAL A 67 21.02 21.37 13.81
N THR A 68 19.97 20.94 14.52
CA THR A 68 19.84 19.54 14.98
C THR A 68 19.03 18.69 14.01
N GLY A 69 18.19 19.29 13.15
CA GLY A 69 17.25 18.59 12.28
C GLY A 69 16.05 17.99 13.01
N GLU A 70 15.94 18.21 14.32
CA GLU A 70 14.82 17.73 15.13
C GLU A 70 13.53 18.45 14.77
N ILE A 71 12.40 17.73 14.83
CA ILE A 71 11.08 18.31 14.61
C ILE A 71 10.73 19.20 15.79
N LEU A 72 10.48 20.47 15.52
CA LEU A 72 10.05 21.41 16.53
C LEU A 72 8.60 21.15 16.93
N GLN A 73 8.31 21.23 18.21
CA GLN A 73 6.98 20.98 18.73
C GLN A 73 6.06 22.16 18.46
N GLY A 74 4.93 21.88 17.83
CA GLY A 74 3.84 22.85 17.64
C GLY A 74 3.73 23.44 16.24
N GLY A 75 2.51 23.50 15.76
CA GLY A 75 2.17 24.08 14.45
C GLY A 75 2.36 23.14 13.27
N ASN A 76 2.89 21.93 13.48
CA ASN A 76 3.12 20.98 12.41
C ASN A 76 1.82 20.39 11.87
N THR A 77 1.82 20.13 10.56
CA THR A 77 0.80 19.32 9.90
C THR A 77 1.47 18.07 9.35
N MET A 78 1.21 16.92 9.97
CA MET A 78 1.79 15.64 9.60
C MET A 78 0.77 14.79 8.86
N LEU A 79 1.18 14.17 7.75
CA LEU A 79 0.35 13.26 6.97
C LEU A 79 0.86 11.83 7.13
N PHE A 80 -0.05 10.91 7.49
CA PHE A 80 0.20 9.47 7.55
C PHE A 80 -0.67 8.78 6.52
N ILE A 81 -0.05 8.16 5.54
CA ILE A 81 -0.73 7.51 4.42
C ILE A 81 -0.42 6.03 4.48
N ASP A 82 -1.44 5.22 4.72
CA ASP A 82 -1.30 3.78 4.85
C ASP A 82 -2.47 3.03 4.21
N TYR A 83 -2.20 1.79 3.81
CA TYR A 83 -3.27 0.88 3.42
C TYR A 83 -4.06 0.40 4.64
N GLU A 84 -5.32 0.05 4.41
CA GLU A 84 -6.11 -0.62 5.42
C GLU A 84 -5.48 -1.95 5.82
N TYR A 85 -5.51 -2.23 7.12
CA TYR A 85 -4.96 -3.49 7.63
C TYR A 85 -5.70 -4.69 7.03
N GLY A 86 -4.94 -5.66 6.53
CA GLY A 86 -5.51 -6.90 5.96
C GLY A 86 -5.92 -6.84 4.49
N ILE A 87 -5.96 -5.65 3.87
CA ILE A 87 -6.43 -5.49 2.49
C ILE A 87 -5.68 -6.38 1.48
N PHE A 88 -4.39 -6.60 1.69
CA PHE A 88 -3.59 -7.46 0.83
C PHE A 88 -3.79 -8.95 1.11
N GLU A 89 -4.31 -9.32 2.29
CA GLU A 89 -4.65 -10.71 2.60
C GLU A 89 -5.82 -11.17 1.72
N GLU A 90 -6.85 -10.34 1.57
CA GLU A 90 -8.01 -10.64 0.71
C GLU A 90 -7.58 -10.83 -0.74
N VAL A 91 -6.79 -9.88 -1.28
CA VAL A 91 -6.26 -9.98 -2.65
C VAL A 91 -5.37 -11.21 -2.83
N ALA A 92 -4.53 -11.54 -1.85
CA ALA A 92 -3.69 -12.73 -1.90
C ALA A 92 -4.51 -14.02 -1.92
N TYR A 93 -5.63 -14.08 -1.19
CA TYR A 93 -6.55 -15.22 -1.23
C TYR A 93 -7.27 -15.34 -2.58
N GLU A 94 -7.75 -14.25 -3.14
CA GLU A 94 -8.37 -14.23 -4.47
C GLU A 94 -7.40 -14.69 -5.55
N TRP A 95 -6.17 -14.20 -5.51
CA TRP A 95 -5.13 -14.57 -6.46
C TRP A 95 -4.68 -16.02 -6.30
N ALA A 96 -4.58 -16.51 -5.06
CA ALA A 96 -4.28 -17.91 -4.78
C ALA A 96 -5.41 -18.84 -5.29
N ALA A 97 -6.67 -18.44 -5.13
CA ALA A 97 -7.82 -19.18 -5.65
C ALA A 97 -7.82 -19.19 -7.18
N THR A 98 -7.54 -18.05 -7.81
CA THR A 98 -7.43 -17.91 -9.27
C THR A 98 -6.27 -18.76 -9.81
N ALA A 99 -5.09 -18.68 -9.20
CA ALA A 99 -3.94 -19.49 -9.57
C ALA A 99 -4.23 -21.00 -9.45
N LYS A 100 -4.93 -21.42 -8.39
CA LYS A 100 -5.36 -22.81 -8.20
C LYS A 100 -6.34 -23.27 -9.30
N GLY A 101 -7.24 -22.39 -9.75
CA GLY A 101 -8.15 -22.66 -10.87
C GLY A 101 -7.43 -22.76 -12.21
N LEU A 102 -6.37 -21.97 -12.43
CA LEU A 102 -5.57 -21.92 -13.66
C LEU A 102 -4.52 -23.04 -13.75
N MET A 103 -4.24 -23.78 -12.67
CA MET A 103 -3.27 -24.91 -12.68
C MET A 103 -3.63 -26.03 -13.64
N HIS A 104 -4.82 -26.01 -14.25
CA HIS A 104 -5.21 -26.94 -15.31
C HIS A 104 -4.81 -26.50 -16.72
N SER A 105 -4.35 -25.24 -16.94
CA SER A 105 -3.83 -24.77 -18.22
C SER A 105 -2.41 -24.22 -18.09
N LYS A 106 -1.43 -24.95 -18.67
CA LYS A 106 0.02 -24.67 -18.51
C LYS A 106 0.44 -23.26 -18.97
N GLU A 107 -0.22 -22.66 -19.93
CA GLU A 107 0.18 -21.36 -20.51
C GLU A 107 -0.25 -20.14 -19.70
N GLU A 108 -1.42 -20.18 -19.06
CA GLU A 108 -1.93 -19.08 -18.25
C GLU A 108 -1.26 -18.95 -16.88
N VAL A 109 -0.82 -20.08 -16.31
CA VAL A 109 -0.09 -20.12 -15.03
C VAL A 109 1.21 -19.31 -15.08
N THR A 110 1.96 -19.40 -16.18
CA THR A 110 3.22 -18.70 -16.34
C THR A 110 3.03 -17.18 -16.40
N ARG A 111 1.98 -16.69 -17.06
CA ARG A 111 1.64 -15.26 -17.14
C ARG A 111 1.22 -14.72 -15.77
N SER A 112 0.33 -15.39 -15.08
CA SER A 112 -0.16 -14.95 -13.74
C SER A 112 0.94 -14.94 -12.69
N LEU A 113 1.84 -15.94 -12.70
CA LEU A 113 3.00 -15.99 -11.80
C LEU A 113 3.99 -14.85 -12.08
N MET A 114 4.24 -14.51 -13.35
CA MET A 114 5.10 -13.38 -13.71
C MET A 114 4.53 -12.06 -13.20
N VAL A 115 3.23 -11.85 -13.29
CA VAL A 115 2.56 -10.66 -12.75
C VAL A 115 2.66 -10.62 -11.22
N CYS A 116 2.42 -11.75 -10.52
CA CYS A 116 2.58 -11.83 -9.07
C CYS A 116 4.02 -11.56 -8.62
N ILE A 117 5.02 -12.12 -9.31
CA ILE A 117 6.44 -11.91 -8.99
C ILE A 117 6.84 -10.44 -9.26
N CYS A 118 6.38 -9.84 -10.36
CA CYS A 118 6.60 -8.43 -10.63
C CYS A 118 5.95 -7.55 -9.56
N TRP A 119 4.73 -7.85 -9.15
CA TRP A 119 4.02 -7.06 -8.13
C TRP A 119 4.70 -7.13 -6.76
N ILE A 120 5.12 -8.32 -6.32
CA ILE A 120 5.90 -8.50 -5.07
C ILE A 120 7.25 -7.77 -5.15
N ARG A 121 7.85 -7.67 -6.33
CA ARG A 121 9.14 -7.02 -6.55
C ARG A 121 9.04 -5.49 -6.62
N THR A 122 7.88 -4.97 -7.02
CA THR A 122 7.60 -3.53 -7.14
C THR A 122 6.86 -2.95 -5.94
N ALA A 123 6.38 -3.79 -4.98
CA ALA A 123 5.86 -3.34 -3.70
C ALA A 123 7.03 -3.01 -2.74
N PRO A 124 7.50 -1.75 -2.67
CA PRO A 124 8.83 -1.46 -2.14
C PRO A 124 8.98 -1.56 -0.63
N GLU A 125 7.91 -1.71 0.15
CA GLU A 125 8.01 -1.55 1.61
C GLU A 125 7.13 -2.49 2.45
N TYR A 126 6.83 -3.67 1.96
CA TYR A 126 6.29 -4.65 2.89
C TYR A 126 7.45 -5.17 3.75
N SER A 127 7.59 -4.57 4.93
CA SER A 127 8.60 -4.91 5.92
C SER A 127 8.75 -6.43 6.03
N GLN A 128 9.92 -6.95 5.67
CA GLN A 128 10.30 -8.37 5.83
C GLN A 128 10.26 -8.85 7.29
N SER A 129 9.82 -8.02 8.22
CA SER A 129 9.77 -8.29 9.65
C SER A 129 8.51 -9.04 10.11
N ASP A 130 7.42 -8.99 9.35
CA ASP A 130 6.19 -9.66 9.76
C ASP A 130 6.23 -11.16 9.44
N SER A 131 5.93 -11.98 10.47
CA SER A 131 5.92 -13.44 10.38
C SER A 131 4.90 -13.97 9.35
N ARG A 132 3.83 -13.21 9.07
CA ARG A 132 2.79 -13.55 8.09
C ARG A 132 3.28 -13.36 6.67
N THR A 133 3.98 -12.27 6.40
CA THR A 133 4.61 -11.99 5.09
C THR A 133 5.66 -13.05 4.75
N LYS A 134 6.43 -13.52 5.74
CA LYS A 134 7.39 -14.62 5.56
C LYS A 134 6.68 -15.94 5.18
N LYS A 135 5.54 -16.25 5.80
CA LYS A 135 4.74 -17.43 5.45
C LYS A 135 4.18 -17.36 4.04
N LEU A 136 3.67 -16.17 3.64
CA LEU A 136 3.14 -15.95 2.29
C LEU A 136 4.23 -16.10 1.23
N LEU A 137 5.40 -15.50 1.45
CA LEU A 137 6.57 -15.64 0.56
C LEU A 137 7.07 -17.08 0.48
N ALA A 138 7.06 -17.82 1.58
CA ALA A 138 7.41 -19.23 1.60
C ALA A 138 6.41 -20.07 0.77
N HIS A 139 5.11 -19.78 0.87
CA HIS A 139 4.08 -20.44 0.06
C HIS A 139 4.24 -20.15 -1.44
N ILE A 140 4.50 -18.90 -1.80
CA ILE A 140 4.74 -18.50 -3.20
C ILE A 140 5.99 -19.20 -3.74
N ARG A 141 7.08 -19.25 -2.99
CA ARG A 141 8.32 -19.98 -3.37
C ARG A 141 8.07 -21.46 -3.54
N TYR A 142 7.26 -22.07 -2.65
CA TYR A 142 6.89 -23.49 -2.74
C TYR A 142 6.07 -23.80 -4.00
N ILE A 143 5.09 -22.96 -4.32
CA ILE A 143 4.29 -23.09 -5.55
C ILE A 143 5.17 -22.93 -6.79
N THR A 144 6.08 -21.95 -6.81
CA THR A 144 7.03 -21.74 -7.92
C THR A 144 7.95 -22.94 -8.10
N PHE A 145 8.43 -23.53 -7.00
CA PHE A 145 9.25 -24.76 -7.02
C PHE A 145 8.48 -25.95 -7.58
N LEU A 146 7.24 -26.18 -7.16
CA LEU A 146 6.40 -27.28 -7.67
C LEU A 146 6.14 -27.16 -9.18
N ILE A 147 5.93 -25.96 -9.68
CA ILE A 147 5.71 -25.72 -11.11
C ILE A 147 7.00 -25.98 -11.89
N SER A 148 8.15 -25.54 -11.38
CA SER A 148 9.45 -25.80 -11.97
C SER A 148 9.80 -27.29 -11.98
N ALA A 149 9.53 -28.01 -10.90
CA ALA A 149 9.78 -29.44 -10.80
C ALA A 149 8.92 -30.26 -11.78
N ASN A 150 7.65 -29.89 -11.98
CA ASN A 150 6.78 -30.57 -12.94
C ASN A 150 7.12 -30.31 -14.43
N SER A 151 7.88 -29.25 -14.73
CA SER A 151 8.34 -28.99 -16.09
C SER A 151 9.49 -29.90 -16.52
N PHE A 152 10.23 -30.50 -15.57
CA PHE A 152 11.34 -31.41 -15.84
C PHE A 152 10.94 -32.89 -16.03
N THR A 153 9.74 -33.28 -15.60
CA THR A 153 9.28 -34.69 -15.70
C THR A 153 8.55 -35.03 -16.99
N ASN A 154 8.34 -34.09 -17.90
CA ASN A 154 7.62 -34.24 -19.16
C ASN A 154 8.48 -33.89 -20.41
N SER A 155 9.79 -34.03 -20.32
CA SER A 155 10.72 -33.93 -21.47
C SER A 155 11.26 -35.33 -21.82
#